data_c855eee8c72ce887adbef9c3496b8f1d
#
_entry.id   c855eee8c72ce887adbef9c3496b8f1d
#
_cell.length_a   1.000
_cell.length_b   1.000
_cell.length_c   1.000
_cell.angle_alpha   90.00
_cell.angle_beta   90.00
_cell.angle_gamma   90.00
#
_symmetry.space_group_name_H-M   'P 1'
#
loop_
_entity.id
_entity.type
_entity.pdbx_description
1 polymer ?
#
loop_
_entity_poly.entity_id
_entity_poly.type
_entity_poly.pdbx_seq_one_letter_code
_entity_poly.pdbx_strand_id
1 'polypeptide(L)'
;MPLVPSLTTAAMLRHSSTSWWLAECWVFNKLIRRYKYLEKGFEEEIKKLLLFLKGFTESERNKLAMLTGILLANGNISASILNSLYNENLVKEGVSAAFAVKLFKSWIHEKDINSVAGSLRKVGMDNRLLELFPANKRSCEHFSKYFTDAGLKELSDFARNQQAIGSRKELQKELQEQMERGDAFKDIIASARRR
;
A
#
# COMPACT_ATOMS: atom_id res chain seq x y z
N MET A 1 31.95 2.75 13.61
CA MET A 1 31.29 3.31 12.41
C MET A 1 30.36 2.23 11.86
N PRO A 2 29.05 2.42 11.85
CA PRO A 2 28.15 1.42 11.25
C PRO A 2 28.22 1.55 9.74
N LEU A 3 28.53 0.45 9.07
CA LEU A 3 28.53 0.31 7.61
C LEU A 3 27.12 0.62 7.06
N VAL A 4 27.07 1.58 6.18
CA VAL A 4 25.86 2.13 5.55
C VAL A 4 25.19 1.06 4.69
N PRO A 5 23.92 0.64 4.97
CA PRO A 5 23.20 -0.37 4.19
C PRO A 5 22.84 0.07 2.75
N SER A 6 22.96 1.36 2.44
CA SER A 6 22.46 1.96 1.19
C SER A 6 23.12 1.43 -0.09
N LEU A 7 24.41 1.10 -0.05
CA LEU A 7 25.15 0.57 -1.22
C LEU A 7 24.85 -0.90 -1.49
N THR A 8 24.58 -1.69 -0.45
CA THR A 8 24.30 -3.13 -0.56
C THR A 8 22.92 -3.39 -1.16
N THR A 9 21.90 -2.66 -0.75
CA THR A 9 20.52 -2.90 -1.23
C THR A 9 20.36 -2.51 -2.70
N ALA A 10 20.94 -1.38 -3.12
CA ALA A 10 20.92 -0.96 -4.52
C ALA A 10 21.78 -1.86 -5.44
N ALA A 11 22.90 -2.39 -4.92
CA ALA A 11 23.75 -3.34 -5.66
C ALA A 11 23.04 -4.69 -5.85
N MET A 12 22.31 -5.16 -4.87
CA MET A 12 21.55 -6.40 -4.90
C MET A 12 20.40 -6.40 -5.92
N LEU A 13 19.74 -5.28 -6.14
CA LEU A 13 18.69 -5.13 -7.15
C LEU A 13 19.16 -5.37 -8.59
N ARG A 14 20.47 -5.32 -8.85
CA ARG A 14 21.08 -5.43 -10.19
C ARG A 14 21.33 -6.87 -10.67
N HIS A 15 21.31 -7.87 -9.79
CA HIS A 15 21.54 -9.26 -10.18
C HIS A 15 20.32 -9.90 -10.86
N SER A 16 20.58 -10.66 -11.94
CA SER A 16 19.56 -11.05 -12.94
C SER A 16 18.78 -12.33 -12.68
N SER A 17 19.12 -13.19 -11.72
CA SER A 17 18.40 -14.44 -11.49
C SER A 17 17.38 -14.36 -10.35
N THR A 18 16.15 -14.78 -10.63
CA THR A 18 15.00 -14.71 -9.70
C THR A 18 15.19 -15.66 -8.49
N SER A 19 15.85 -16.80 -8.69
CA SER A 19 16.06 -17.80 -7.65
C SER A 19 17.03 -17.30 -6.56
N TRP A 20 18.11 -16.65 -6.95
CA TRP A 20 19.10 -16.11 -6.03
C TRP A 20 18.52 -14.96 -5.18
N TRP A 21 17.69 -14.12 -5.80
CA TRP A 21 17.00 -13.00 -5.15
C TRP A 21 16.09 -13.45 -3.99
N LEU A 22 15.37 -14.56 -4.13
CA LEU A 22 14.52 -15.11 -3.07
C LEU A 22 15.34 -15.57 -1.86
N ALA A 23 16.51 -16.15 -2.10
CA ALA A 23 17.43 -16.55 -1.04
C ALA A 23 17.93 -15.33 -0.24
N GLU A 24 18.22 -14.23 -0.91
CA GLU A 24 18.61 -12.98 -0.24
C GLU A 24 17.49 -12.35 0.57
N CYS A 25 16.28 -12.33 0.06
CA CYS A 25 15.12 -11.88 0.84
C CYS A 25 14.98 -12.67 2.16
N TRP A 26 15.25 -13.97 2.12
CA TRP A 26 15.23 -14.82 3.30
C TRP A 26 16.38 -14.50 4.30
N VAL A 27 17.56 -14.22 3.81
CA VAL A 27 18.71 -13.78 4.63
C VAL A 27 18.38 -12.44 5.32
N PHE A 28 17.85 -11.46 4.61
CA PHE A 28 17.41 -10.18 5.18
C PHE A 28 16.36 -10.37 6.26
N ASN A 29 15.36 -11.21 6.01
CA ASN A 29 14.31 -11.52 6.97
C ASN A 29 14.93 -12.10 8.26
N LYS A 30 15.87 -13.04 8.15
CA LYS A 30 16.58 -13.60 9.31
C LYS A 30 17.43 -12.57 10.05
N LEU A 31 18.16 -11.72 9.32
CA LEU A 31 18.99 -10.68 9.92
C LEU A 31 18.16 -9.67 10.72
N ILE A 32 17.07 -9.17 10.16
CA ILE A 32 16.20 -8.19 10.85
C ILE A 32 15.54 -8.83 12.08
N ARG A 33 15.11 -10.08 11.99
CA ARG A 33 14.56 -10.80 13.14
C ARG A 33 15.58 -11.01 14.27
N ARG A 34 16.82 -11.26 13.92
CA ARG A 34 17.89 -11.49 14.90
C ARG A 34 18.39 -10.18 15.52
N TYR A 35 18.46 -9.11 14.73
CA TYR A 35 19.01 -7.83 15.12
C TYR A 35 17.95 -6.74 15.05
N LYS A 36 17.09 -6.69 16.05
CA LYS A 36 15.95 -5.76 16.13
C LYS A 36 16.33 -4.27 15.98
N TYR A 37 17.53 -3.89 16.34
CA TYR A 37 18.01 -2.51 16.19
C TYR A 37 18.17 -2.09 14.73
N LEU A 38 18.27 -3.04 13.79
CA LEU A 38 18.36 -2.76 12.37
C LEU A 38 17.00 -2.42 11.74
N GLU A 39 15.89 -2.77 12.38
CA GLU A 39 14.54 -2.65 11.86
C GLU A 39 14.22 -1.21 11.42
N LYS A 40 14.46 -0.23 12.30
CA LYS A 40 14.20 1.19 11.99
C LYS A 40 15.09 1.72 10.87
N GLY A 41 16.38 1.43 10.91
CA GLY A 41 17.31 1.87 9.87
C GLY A 41 16.95 1.27 8.51
N PHE A 42 16.54 0.01 8.48
CA PHE A 42 16.12 -0.66 7.26
C PHE A 42 14.79 -0.09 6.73
N GLU A 43 13.83 0.21 7.60
CA GLU A 43 12.58 0.86 7.22
C GLU A 43 12.82 2.25 6.59
N GLU A 44 13.74 3.04 7.16
CA GLU A 44 14.12 4.35 6.63
C GLU A 44 14.79 4.25 5.26
N GLU A 45 15.67 3.28 5.06
CA GLU A 45 16.32 3.07 3.76
C GLU A 45 15.31 2.62 2.70
N ILE A 46 14.37 1.72 3.03
CA ILE A 46 13.29 1.36 2.09
C ILE A 46 12.43 2.58 1.75
N LYS A 47 12.07 3.43 2.70
CA LYS A 47 11.34 4.67 2.43
C LYS A 47 12.06 5.56 1.41
N LYS A 48 13.37 5.72 1.55
CA LYS A 48 14.18 6.49 0.59
C LYS A 48 14.15 5.85 -0.80
N LEU A 49 14.31 4.52 -0.89
CA LEU A 49 14.23 3.80 -2.17
C LEU A 49 12.85 3.93 -2.82
N LEU A 50 11.77 3.90 -2.03
CA LEU A 50 10.41 4.10 -2.52
C LEU A 50 10.20 5.51 -3.09
N LEU A 51 10.81 6.53 -2.52
CA LEU A 51 10.75 7.89 -3.06
C LEU A 51 11.52 8.02 -4.37
N PHE A 52 12.54 7.19 -4.58
CA PHE A 52 13.42 7.19 -5.76
C PHE A 52 13.02 6.16 -6.82
N LEU A 53 11.80 5.61 -6.79
CA LEU A 53 11.34 4.54 -7.69
C LEU A 53 11.52 4.85 -9.19
N LYS A 54 11.47 6.11 -9.59
CA LYS A 54 11.69 6.53 -10.98
C LYS A 54 13.10 6.25 -11.49
N GLY A 55 14.10 6.29 -10.62
CA GLY A 55 15.48 6.01 -10.96
C GLY A 55 15.80 4.53 -11.20
N PHE A 56 14.86 3.64 -10.89
CA PHE A 56 15.05 2.21 -11.07
C PHE A 56 14.41 1.71 -12.36
N THR A 57 15.03 0.69 -12.95
CA THR A 57 14.45 -0.08 -14.05
C THR A 57 13.20 -0.83 -13.57
N GLU A 58 12.36 -1.27 -14.49
CA GLU A 58 11.17 -2.05 -14.15
C GLU A 58 11.53 -3.35 -13.39
N SER A 59 12.60 -4.02 -13.79
CA SER A 59 13.10 -5.22 -13.12
C SER A 59 13.50 -4.95 -11.67
N GLU A 60 14.23 -3.87 -11.41
CA GLU A 60 14.64 -3.46 -10.07
C GLU A 60 13.43 -3.07 -9.20
N ARG A 61 12.47 -2.33 -9.77
CA ARG A 61 11.21 -2.01 -9.09
C ARG A 61 10.42 -3.25 -8.70
N ASN A 62 10.34 -4.24 -9.59
CA ASN A 62 9.66 -5.50 -9.31
C ASN A 62 10.34 -6.26 -8.17
N LYS A 63 11.66 -6.33 -8.14
CA LYS A 63 12.44 -6.97 -7.07
C LYS A 63 12.23 -6.24 -5.74
N LEU A 64 12.32 -4.91 -5.73
CA LEU A 64 12.08 -4.10 -4.54
C LEU A 64 10.64 -4.26 -4.03
N ALA A 65 9.66 -4.35 -4.92
CA ALA A 65 8.26 -4.58 -4.55
C ALA A 65 8.06 -5.95 -3.88
N MET A 66 8.66 -7.00 -4.44
CA MET A 66 8.62 -8.35 -3.85
C MET A 66 9.28 -8.38 -2.47
N LEU A 67 10.48 -7.81 -2.34
CA LEU A 67 11.19 -7.72 -1.05
C LEU A 67 10.34 -7.00 -0.01
N THR A 68 9.81 -5.84 -0.37
CA THR A 68 8.98 -5.03 0.53
C THR A 68 7.72 -5.79 0.95
N GLY A 69 7.07 -6.50 0.01
CA GLY A 69 5.90 -7.35 0.28
C GLY A 69 6.20 -8.47 1.27
N ILE A 70 7.32 -9.18 1.10
CA ILE A 70 7.75 -10.25 2.00
C ILE A 70 8.08 -9.70 3.41
N LEU A 71 8.75 -8.56 3.50
CA LEU A 71 9.09 -7.94 4.78
C LEU A 71 7.86 -7.44 5.53
N LEU A 72 6.87 -6.89 4.83
CA LEU A 72 5.56 -6.51 5.38
C LEU A 72 4.81 -7.74 5.88
N ALA A 73 4.78 -8.82 5.11
CA ALA A 73 4.14 -10.08 5.47
C ALA A 73 4.72 -10.66 6.77
N ASN A 74 6.02 -10.55 6.94
CA ASN A 74 6.72 -11.05 8.12
C ASN A 74 6.70 -10.08 9.32
N GLY A 75 6.14 -8.88 9.15
CA GLY A 75 6.07 -7.87 10.20
C GLY A 75 7.43 -7.26 10.56
N ASN A 76 8.41 -7.33 9.65
CA ASN A 76 9.75 -6.77 9.84
C ASN A 76 9.80 -5.26 9.61
N ILE A 77 8.84 -4.74 8.87
CA ILE A 77 8.67 -3.31 8.59
C ILE A 77 7.20 -2.93 8.75
N SER A 78 6.95 -1.67 9.08
CA SER A 78 5.60 -1.14 9.22
C SER A 78 4.96 -0.86 7.86
N ALA A 79 3.66 -1.13 7.72
CA ALA A 79 2.90 -0.75 6.53
C ALA A 79 2.86 0.78 6.31
N SER A 80 3.27 1.59 7.29
CA SER A 80 3.39 3.05 7.16
C SER A 80 4.37 3.50 6.06
N ILE A 81 5.31 2.63 5.66
CA ILE A 81 6.23 2.91 4.54
C ILE A 81 5.50 3.15 3.22
N LEU A 82 4.32 2.54 3.06
CA LEU A 82 3.50 2.70 1.85
C LEU A 82 3.01 4.14 1.64
N ASN A 83 3.05 4.99 2.68
CA ASN A 83 2.80 6.42 2.53
C ASN A 83 3.74 7.08 1.50
N SER A 84 4.96 6.56 1.33
CA SER A 84 5.90 7.04 0.31
C SER A 84 5.40 6.84 -1.12
N LEU A 85 4.49 5.88 -1.35
CA LEU A 85 3.90 5.63 -2.67
C LEU A 85 2.85 6.67 -3.08
N TYR A 86 2.33 7.45 -2.12
CA TYR A 86 1.39 8.54 -2.41
C TYR A 86 2.07 9.83 -2.88
N ASN A 87 3.40 9.78 -3.11
CA ASN A 87 4.10 10.90 -3.71
C ASN A 87 3.49 11.25 -5.07
N GLU A 88 3.11 12.52 -5.23
CA GLU A 88 2.36 13.00 -6.40
C GLU A 88 3.06 12.71 -7.73
N ASN A 89 4.38 12.81 -7.75
CA ASN A 89 5.18 12.53 -8.93
C ASN A 89 5.16 11.04 -9.34
N LEU A 90 5.13 10.13 -8.36
CA LEU A 90 5.05 8.69 -8.60
C LEU A 90 3.64 8.27 -9.03
N VAL A 91 2.63 8.91 -8.45
CA VAL A 91 1.22 8.67 -8.75
C VAL A 91 0.87 9.13 -10.15
N LYS A 92 1.30 10.35 -10.55
CA LYS A 92 1.04 10.91 -11.89
C LYS A 92 1.55 10.02 -13.03
N GLU A 93 2.70 9.40 -12.83
CA GLU A 93 3.32 8.52 -13.84
C GLU A 93 2.82 7.06 -13.77
N GLY A 94 1.95 6.73 -12.83
CA GLY A 94 1.43 5.38 -12.64
C GLY A 94 2.43 4.39 -12.02
N VAL A 95 3.62 4.86 -11.64
CA VAL A 95 4.67 4.03 -11.01
C VAL A 95 4.20 3.47 -9.68
N SER A 96 3.48 4.28 -8.88
CA SER A 96 2.92 3.85 -7.59
C SER A 96 1.96 2.68 -7.73
N ALA A 97 1.04 2.73 -8.69
CA ALA A 97 0.06 1.67 -8.91
C ALA A 97 0.73 0.37 -9.40
N ALA A 98 1.67 0.47 -10.34
CA ALA A 98 2.41 -0.67 -10.87
C ALA A 98 3.26 -1.35 -9.78
N PHE A 99 3.93 -0.55 -8.94
CA PHE A 99 4.69 -1.05 -7.80
C PHE A 99 3.79 -1.71 -6.76
N ALA A 100 2.66 -1.09 -6.42
CA ALA A 100 1.68 -1.60 -5.47
C ALA A 100 1.13 -2.98 -5.88
N VAL A 101 0.84 -3.21 -7.17
CA VAL A 101 0.41 -4.52 -7.69
C VAL A 101 1.41 -5.61 -7.32
N LYS A 102 2.68 -5.39 -7.62
CA LYS A 102 3.73 -6.39 -7.35
C LYS A 102 3.95 -6.61 -5.87
N LEU A 103 3.91 -5.53 -5.08
CA LEU A 103 4.04 -5.56 -3.62
C LEU A 103 2.89 -6.35 -2.99
N PHE A 104 1.64 -5.99 -3.30
CA PHE A 104 0.47 -6.67 -2.72
C PHE A 104 0.38 -8.12 -3.18
N LYS A 105 0.76 -8.42 -4.42
CA LYS A 105 0.81 -9.81 -4.91
C LYS A 105 1.76 -10.66 -4.06
N SER A 106 2.95 -10.18 -3.75
CA SER A 106 3.91 -10.86 -2.89
C SER A 106 3.42 -10.95 -1.44
N TRP A 107 2.80 -9.87 -0.94
CA TRP A 107 2.30 -9.84 0.43
C TRP A 107 1.13 -10.80 0.65
N ILE A 108 0.16 -10.85 -0.26
CA ILE A 108 -0.99 -11.76 -0.19
C ILE A 108 -0.55 -13.22 -0.42
N HIS A 109 0.49 -13.45 -1.25
CA HIS A 109 1.05 -14.78 -1.44
C HIS A 109 1.69 -15.35 -0.16
N GLU A 110 2.36 -14.51 0.63
CA GLU A 110 2.99 -14.89 1.92
C GLU A 110 1.99 -14.97 3.07
N LYS A 111 0.94 -14.17 3.01
CA LYS A 111 -0.12 -14.05 4.02
C LYS A 111 -1.47 -13.91 3.32
N ASP A 112 -2.55 -14.16 4.07
CA ASP A 112 -3.90 -13.95 3.57
C ASP A 112 -4.29 -12.46 3.48
N ILE A 113 -5.35 -12.17 2.73
CA ILE A 113 -5.88 -10.82 2.57
C ILE A 113 -6.34 -10.21 3.90
N ASN A 114 -6.79 -11.01 4.86
CA ASN A 114 -7.24 -10.53 6.16
C ASN A 114 -6.08 -9.96 6.98
N SER A 115 -4.91 -10.61 6.90
CA SER A 115 -3.68 -10.15 7.53
C SER A 115 -3.19 -8.84 6.91
N VAL A 116 -3.24 -8.72 5.57
CA VAL A 116 -2.93 -7.48 4.84
C VAL A 116 -3.89 -6.37 5.25
N ALA A 117 -5.19 -6.64 5.23
CA ALA A 117 -6.25 -5.71 5.62
C ALA A 117 -6.07 -5.22 7.07
N GLY A 118 -5.75 -6.13 7.99
CA GLY A 118 -5.44 -5.79 9.39
C GLY A 118 -4.25 -4.85 9.53
N SER A 119 -3.20 -5.08 8.75
CA SER A 119 -2.00 -4.23 8.74
C SER A 119 -2.28 -2.85 8.15
N LEU A 120 -3.06 -2.76 7.07
CA LEU A 120 -3.47 -1.49 6.46
C LEU A 120 -4.35 -0.66 7.40
N ARG A 121 -5.30 -1.30 8.11
CA ARG A 121 -6.14 -0.63 9.11
C ARG A 121 -5.34 -0.05 10.27
N LYS A 122 -4.33 -0.78 10.76
CA LYS A 122 -3.46 -0.30 11.86
C LYS A 122 -2.75 1.01 11.53
N VAL A 123 -2.45 1.24 10.27
CA VAL A 123 -1.77 2.46 9.79
C VAL A 123 -2.71 3.46 9.12
N GLY A 124 -4.03 3.19 9.10
CA GLY A 124 -5.06 4.07 8.53
C GLY A 124 -4.99 4.22 7.01
N MET A 125 -4.52 3.18 6.31
CA MET A 125 -4.33 3.20 4.85
C MET A 125 -5.42 2.43 4.10
N ASP A 126 -6.31 1.76 4.80
CA ASP A 126 -7.40 0.96 4.24
C ASP A 126 -8.35 1.77 3.36
N ASN A 127 -8.62 3.03 3.70
CA ASN A 127 -9.47 3.95 2.94
C ASN A 127 -8.70 4.75 1.87
N ARG A 128 -7.38 4.70 1.86
CA ARG A 128 -6.52 5.53 1.01
C ARG A 128 -5.95 4.81 -0.21
N LEU A 129 -6.30 3.54 -0.42
CA LEU A 129 -5.76 2.75 -1.53
C LEU A 129 -6.03 3.37 -2.91
N LEU A 130 -7.14 4.10 -3.07
CA LEU A 130 -7.48 4.81 -4.31
C LEU A 130 -6.50 5.96 -4.62
N GLU A 131 -5.81 6.49 -3.62
CA GLU A 131 -4.81 7.56 -3.79
C GLU A 131 -3.54 7.09 -4.52
N LEU A 132 -3.37 5.78 -4.75
CA LEU A 132 -2.31 5.23 -5.61
C LEU A 132 -2.49 5.62 -7.08
N PHE A 133 -3.67 6.11 -7.45
CA PHE A 133 -3.99 6.59 -8.80
C PHE A 133 -4.09 8.11 -8.85
N PRO A 134 -3.77 8.72 -10.00
CA PRO A 134 -3.95 10.15 -10.20
C PRO A 134 -5.44 10.54 -10.11
N ALA A 135 -5.71 11.79 -9.76
CA ALA A 135 -7.06 12.28 -9.47
C ALA A 135 -8.10 11.95 -10.55
N ASN A 136 -7.69 12.00 -11.84
CA ASN A 136 -8.54 11.67 -12.98
C ASN A 136 -8.88 10.17 -13.14
N LYS A 137 -8.15 9.29 -12.45
CA LYS A 137 -8.34 7.83 -12.46
C LYS A 137 -8.67 7.26 -11.08
N ARG A 138 -8.96 8.13 -10.11
CA ARG A 138 -9.25 7.77 -8.72
C ARG A 138 -10.71 7.36 -8.55
N SER A 139 -11.13 6.29 -9.24
CA SER A 139 -12.45 5.69 -9.09
C SER A 139 -12.35 4.26 -8.57
N CYS A 140 -13.37 3.82 -7.83
CA CYS A 140 -13.45 2.45 -7.33
C CYS A 140 -13.49 1.42 -8.47
N GLU A 141 -14.15 1.77 -9.57
CA GLU A 141 -14.24 0.92 -10.77
C GLU A 141 -12.88 0.74 -11.44
N HIS A 142 -12.14 1.84 -11.63
CA HIS A 142 -10.80 1.80 -12.22
C HIS A 142 -9.85 0.99 -11.34
N PHE A 143 -9.88 1.22 -10.03
CA PHE A 143 -9.10 0.44 -9.06
C PHE A 143 -9.44 -1.04 -9.14
N SER A 144 -10.72 -1.38 -9.07
CA SER A 144 -11.19 -2.77 -9.12
C SER A 144 -10.75 -3.47 -10.39
N LYS A 145 -10.93 -2.83 -11.56
CA LYS A 145 -10.51 -3.38 -12.83
C LYS A 145 -9.01 -3.62 -12.87
N TYR A 146 -8.22 -2.61 -12.51
CA TYR A 146 -6.75 -2.67 -12.57
C TYR A 146 -6.17 -3.79 -11.68
N PHE A 147 -6.66 -3.92 -10.44
CA PHE A 147 -6.17 -4.94 -9.52
C PHE A 147 -6.75 -6.33 -9.83
N THR A 148 -7.97 -6.43 -10.34
CA THR A 148 -8.55 -7.70 -10.79
C THR A 148 -7.81 -8.25 -12.02
N ASP A 149 -7.49 -7.39 -12.99
CA ASP A 149 -6.71 -7.77 -14.18
C ASP A 149 -5.28 -8.22 -13.79
N ALA A 150 -4.74 -7.68 -12.70
CA ALA A 150 -3.48 -8.11 -12.12
C ALA A 150 -3.57 -9.42 -11.29
N GLY A 151 -4.76 -10.00 -11.13
CA GLY A 151 -5.00 -11.22 -10.35
C GLY A 151 -5.18 -10.99 -8.85
N LEU A 152 -5.47 -9.75 -8.42
CA LEU A 152 -5.65 -9.35 -7.03
C LEU A 152 -7.13 -9.03 -6.72
N LYS A 153 -8.03 -9.94 -7.08
CA LYS A 153 -9.48 -9.78 -6.87
C LYS A 153 -9.82 -9.54 -5.40
N GLU A 154 -9.19 -10.27 -4.49
CA GLU A 154 -9.44 -10.15 -3.05
C GLU A 154 -9.14 -8.72 -2.52
N LEU A 155 -8.05 -8.10 -3.00
CA LEU A 155 -7.72 -6.72 -2.65
C LEU A 155 -8.73 -5.73 -3.26
N SER A 156 -9.19 -6.00 -4.47
CA SER A 156 -10.23 -5.21 -5.13
C SER A 156 -11.55 -5.24 -4.34
N ASP A 157 -11.99 -6.41 -3.93
CA ASP A 157 -13.21 -6.59 -3.13
C ASP A 157 -13.07 -5.94 -1.74
N PHE A 158 -11.89 -6.06 -1.11
CA PHE A 158 -11.57 -5.37 0.14
C PHE A 158 -11.70 -3.85 0.00
N ALA A 159 -11.05 -3.25 -1.01
CA ALA A 159 -11.10 -1.81 -1.23
C ALA A 159 -12.53 -1.30 -1.50
N ARG A 160 -13.32 -2.05 -2.28
CA ARG A 160 -14.74 -1.74 -2.52
C ARG A 160 -15.55 -1.75 -1.24
N ASN A 161 -15.36 -2.75 -0.39
CA ASN A 161 -16.05 -2.84 0.89
C ASN A 161 -15.67 -1.69 1.83
N GLN A 162 -14.37 -1.31 1.88
CA GLN A 162 -13.91 -0.18 2.69
C GLN A 162 -14.52 1.15 2.22
N GLN A 163 -14.60 1.35 0.91
CA GLN A 163 -15.25 2.53 0.34
C GLN A 163 -16.74 2.61 0.73
N ALA A 164 -17.47 1.50 0.64
CA ALA A 164 -18.87 1.44 1.05
C ALA A 164 -19.07 1.73 2.55
N ILE A 165 -18.16 1.25 3.40
CA ILE A 165 -18.17 1.53 4.84
C ILE A 165 -17.85 3.02 5.10
N GLY A 166 -16.88 3.59 4.38
CA GLY A 166 -16.52 5.01 4.47
C GLY A 166 -17.70 5.90 4.14
N SER A 167 -18.34 5.67 2.99
CA SER A 167 -19.52 6.43 2.55
C SER A 167 -20.68 6.35 3.53
N ARG A 168 -20.93 5.17 4.13
CA ARG A 168 -21.95 5.03 5.17
C ARG A 168 -21.66 5.84 6.42
N LYS A 169 -20.40 5.86 6.87
CA LYS A 169 -19.99 6.65 8.05
C LYS A 169 -20.10 8.13 7.80
N GLU A 170 -19.72 8.60 6.61
CA GLU A 170 -19.85 10.00 6.20
C GLU A 170 -21.32 10.42 6.18
N LEU A 171 -22.18 9.60 5.56
CA LEU A 171 -23.62 9.86 5.53
C LEU A 171 -24.22 9.89 6.94
N GLN A 172 -23.85 8.94 7.80
CA GLN A 172 -24.31 8.91 9.19
C GLN A 172 -23.90 10.16 9.96
N LYS A 173 -22.64 10.60 9.80
CA LYS A 173 -22.14 11.83 10.44
C LYS A 173 -22.89 13.06 9.95
N GLU A 174 -23.09 13.18 8.64
CA GLU A 174 -23.82 14.30 8.05
C GLU A 174 -25.29 14.37 8.51
N LEU A 175 -25.95 13.21 8.57
CA LEU A 175 -27.33 13.12 9.10
C LEU A 175 -27.38 13.52 10.58
N GLN A 176 -26.42 13.06 11.37
CA GLN A 176 -26.34 13.43 12.78
C GLN A 176 -26.12 14.93 12.97
N GLU A 177 -25.22 15.54 12.18
CA GLU A 177 -24.97 16.99 12.20
C GLU A 177 -26.19 17.79 11.77
N GLN A 178 -26.99 17.30 10.80
CA GLN A 178 -28.23 17.93 10.37
C GLN A 178 -29.30 17.83 11.46
N MET A 179 -29.39 16.69 12.14
CA MET A 179 -30.31 16.51 13.28
C MET A 179 -29.94 17.43 14.47
N GLU A 180 -28.66 17.56 14.78
CA GLU A 180 -28.16 18.45 15.85
C GLU A 180 -28.40 19.93 15.55
N ARG A 181 -28.39 20.34 14.27
CA ARG A 181 -28.75 21.69 13.82
C ARG A 181 -30.25 21.96 13.85
N GLY A 182 -31.08 20.94 14.05
CA GLY A 182 -32.52 21.09 14.09
C GLY A 182 -33.19 21.28 12.72
N ASP A 183 -32.54 20.80 11.65
CA ASP A 183 -33.06 20.87 10.29
C ASP A 183 -34.40 20.10 10.18
N ALA A 184 -35.33 20.60 9.34
CA ALA A 184 -36.61 19.93 9.15
C ALA A 184 -36.43 18.51 8.61
N PHE A 185 -37.17 17.56 9.15
CA PHE A 185 -37.07 16.12 8.80
C PHE A 185 -37.20 15.85 7.29
N LYS A 186 -38.01 16.69 6.61
CA LYS A 186 -38.18 16.63 5.15
C LYS A 186 -36.88 16.98 4.38
N ASP A 187 -36.11 17.94 4.88
CA ASP A 187 -34.86 18.38 4.24
C ASP A 187 -33.76 17.36 4.46
N ILE A 188 -33.73 16.72 5.62
CA ILE A 188 -32.81 15.62 5.94
C ILE A 188 -33.07 14.43 4.98
N ILE A 189 -34.34 14.04 4.78
CA ILE A 189 -34.71 12.97 3.83
C ILE A 189 -34.34 13.35 2.39
N ALA A 190 -34.57 14.59 1.98
CA ALA A 190 -34.24 15.07 0.65
C ALA A 190 -32.75 15.08 0.37
N SER A 191 -31.91 15.39 1.35
CA SER A 191 -30.44 15.32 1.25
C SER A 191 -29.94 13.89 1.12
N ALA A 192 -30.52 12.94 1.88
CA ALA A 192 -30.16 11.53 1.83
C ALA A 192 -30.54 10.85 0.52
N ARG A 193 -31.61 11.30 -0.17
CA ARG A 193 -32.05 10.73 -1.47
C ARG A 193 -31.26 11.23 -2.67
N ARG A 194 -30.52 12.32 -2.56
CA ARG A 194 -29.72 12.93 -3.65
C ARG A 194 -28.34 12.30 -3.84
N ARG A 195 -27.95 11.35 -3.01
CA ARG A 195 -26.70 10.58 -3.09
C ARG A 195 -26.96 9.11 -3.41
#